data_f8528a030ff95d20e05b51b113a3c8aa
#
_entry.id   f8528a030ff95d20e05b51b113a3c8aa
#
_cell.length_a   1.000
_cell.length_b   1.000
_cell.length_c   1.000
_cell.angle_alpha   90.00
_cell.angle_beta   90.00
_cell.angle_gamma   90.00
#
_symmetry.space_group_name_H-M   'P 1'
#
loop_
_entity.id
_entity.type
_entity.pdbx_description
1 polymer ?
#
loop_
_entity_poly.entity_id
_entity_poly.type
_entity_poly.pdbx_seq_one_letter_code
_entity_poly.pdbx_strand_id
1 'polypeptide(L)'
;METFIGQKLPELWSGDILTQVQKKALLRCLIDKVVIHRVVRDSVRTRIVWKGGDTTTVDLPIPVGSLAELTQACELKTRIVSLSHLGFNDQTIAEQLTKEGYRSPMSPTLLPSTVKRLRLEHGIMLKRSQSHPRRIPGYLTVTQIATALNLSPHWIYDRIHNGTIPMTRHEQTGLYLFPDEPSTLTQFQQLLAGQLQNLRF
;
A
#
# COMPACT_ATOMS: atom_id res chain seq x y z
N MET A 1 -7.94 0.02 -50.70
CA MET A 1 -6.63 -0.41 -50.15
C MET A 1 -6.42 -0.03 -48.68
N GLU A 2 -7.20 0.94 -48.14
CA GLU A 2 -7.09 1.41 -46.73
C GLU A 2 -7.62 0.41 -45.69
N THR A 3 -8.62 -0.40 -46.02
CA THR A 3 -9.26 -1.35 -45.07
C THR A 3 -8.38 -2.56 -44.72
N PHE A 4 -7.46 -2.95 -45.58
CA PHE A 4 -6.65 -4.17 -45.39
C PHE A 4 -5.48 -3.97 -44.41
N ILE A 5 -4.90 -2.75 -44.37
CA ILE A 5 -3.80 -2.40 -43.46
C ILE A 5 -4.34 -2.22 -42.04
N GLY A 6 -5.51 -1.63 -41.88
CA GLY A 6 -6.12 -1.39 -40.56
C GLY A 6 -6.50 -2.66 -39.80
N GLN A 7 -6.91 -3.73 -40.50
CA GLN A 7 -7.30 -4.99 -39.87
C GLN A 7 -6.11 -5.84 -39.41
N LYS A 8 -4.96 -5.78 -40.09
CA LYS A 8 -3.76 -6.55 -39.75
C LYS A 8 -2.79 -5.84 -38.82
N LEU A 9 -2.91 -4.52 -38.66
CA LEU A 9 -1.98 -3.73 -37.86
C LEU A 9 -1.96 -4.14 -36.35
N PRO A 10 -3.09 -4.42 -35.69
CA PRO A 10 -3.08 -4.91 -34.30
C PRO A 10 -2.36 -6.26 -34.13
N GLU A 11 -2.54 -7.17 -35.10
CA GLU A 11 -1.88 -8.48 -35.09
C GLU A 11 -0.36 -8.35 -35.30
N LEU A 12 0.06 -7.51 -36.26
CA LEU A 12 1.47 -7.23 -36.53
C LEU A 12 2.13 -6.50 -35.35
N TRP A 13 1.35 -5.65 -34.65
CA TRP A 13 1.83 -4.89 -33.49
C TRP A 13 2.03 -5.77 -32.24
N SER A 14 1.09 -6.70 -31.98
CA SER A 14 1.08 -7.61 -30.85
C SER A 14 2.06 -8.79 -31.05
N GLY A 15 2.36 -9.16 -32.29
CA GLY A 15 3.31 -10.20 -32.62
C GLY A 15 4.76 -9.74 -32.54
N ASP A 16 5.68 -10.71 -32.38
CA ASP A 16 7.13 -10.44 -32.42
C ASP A 16 7.69 -10.20 -33.84
N ILE A 17 6.80 -9.94 -34.80
CA ILE A 17 7.15 -9.74 -36.22
C ILE A 17 7.85 -8.40 -36.46
N LEU A 18 7.43 -7.36 -35.72
CA LEU A 18 8.01 -6.02 -35.83
C LEU A 18 9.01 -5.73 -34.72
N THR A 19 10.21 -5.37 -35.09
CA THR A 19 11.21 -4.86 -34.15
C THR A 19 10.79 -3.50 -33.58
N GLN A 20 11.35 -3.11 -32.43
CA GLN A 20 11.08 -1.82 -31.80
C GLN A 20 11.43 -0.63 -32.72
N VAL A 21 12.44 -0.78 -33.55
CA VAL A 21 12.85 0.26 -34.54
C VAL A 21 11.77 0.42 -35.60
N GLN A 22 11.24 -0.68 -36.12
CA GLN A 22 10.16 -0.68 -37.12
C GLN A 22 8.86 -0.15 -36.53
N LYS A 23 8.49 -0.53 -35.28
CA LYS A 23 7.33 0.01 -34.57
C LYS A 23 7.44 1.54 -34.41
N LYS A 24 8.61 2.06 -34.02
CA LYS A 24 8.87 3.51 -33.92
C LYS A 24 8.80 4.22 -35.30
N ALA A 25 9.35 3.61 -36.35
CA ALA A 25 9.29 4.16 -37.70
C ALA A 25 7.83 4.29 -38.18
N LEU A 26 7.03 3.23 -37.95
CA LEU A 26 5.60 3.22 -38.29
C LEU A 26 4.83 4.33 -37.56
N LEU A 27 5.04 4.48 -36.26
CA LEU A 27 4.40 5.57 -35.51
C LEU A 27 4.78 6.96 -36.04
N ARG A 28 6.04 7.20 -36.42
CA ARG A 28 6.49 8.45 -37.02
C ARG A 28 5.87 8.73 -38.40
N CYS A 29 5.48 7.69 -39.11
CA CYS A 29 4.76 7.85 -40.38
C CYS A 29 3.30 8.20 -40.17
N LEU A 30 2.68 7.80 -39.08
CA LEU A 30 1.24 7.98 -38.80
C LEU A 30 0.95 9.23 -37.96
N ILE A 31 1.81 9.54 -36.99
CA ILE A 31 1.62 10.63 -36.02
C ILE A 31 2.33 11.89 -36.50
N ASP A 32 1.60 12.99 -36.51
CA ASP A 32 2.16 14.31 -36.74
C ASP A 32 2.83 14.85 -35.46
N LYS A 33 2.05 14.88 -34.37
CA LYS A 33 2.54 15.34 -33.07
C LYS A 33 1.74 14.71 -31.92
N VAL A 34 2.38 14.66 -30.75
CA VAL A 34 1.75 14.28 -29.49
C VAL A 34 1.83 15.46 -28.54
N VAL A 35 0.69 15.93 -28.05
CA VAL A 35 0.60 17.02 -27.08
C VAL A 35 0.23 16.41 -25.74
N ILE A 36 1.05 16.66 -24.73
CA ILE A 36 0.84 16.15 -23.38
C ILE A 36 0.67 17.35 -22.44
N HIS A 37 -0.39 17.37 -21.67
CA HIS A 37 -0.54 18.35 -20.60
C HIS A 37 -1.06 17.67 -19.31
N ARG A 38 -0.65 18.22 -18.18
CA ARG A 38 -1.05 17.69 -16.87
C ARG A 38 -2.46 18.17 -16.56
N VAL A 39 -3.37 17.23 -16.29
CA VAL A 39 -4.76 17.51 -15.89
C VAL A 39 -4.84 17.61 -14.38
N VAL A 40 -4.35 16.58 -13.70
CA VAL A 40 -4.25 16.48 -12.25
C VAL A 40 -2.89 15.88 -11.85
N ARG A 41 -2.62 15.75 -10.57
CA ARG A 41 -1.30 15.35 -10.08
C ARG A 41 -0.87 13.97 -10.56
N ASP A 42 -1.82 13.06 -10.70
CA ASP A 42 -1.62 11.65 -11.04
C ASP A 42 -2.14 11.27 -12.45
N SER A 43 -2.48 12.25 -13.30
CA SER A 43 -2.96 12.01 -14.66
C SER A 43 -2.49 13.08 -15.64
N VAL A 44 -2.17 12.63 -16.85
CA VAL A 44 -1.87 13.49 -18.00
C VAL A 44 -2.85 13.21 -19.13
N ARG A 45 -3.28 14.26 -19.80
CA ARG A 45 -4.04 14.17 -21.03
C ARG A 45 -3.10 14.19 -22.22
N THR A 46 -3.15 13.13 -23.01
CA THR A 46 -2.35 12.97 -24.22
C THR A 46 -3.25 13.10 -25.43
N ARG A 47 -2.98 14.12 -26.27
CA ARG A 47 -3.66 14.32 -27.53
C ARG A 47 -2.72 13.93 -28.67
N ILE A 48 -3.08 12.90 -29.41
CA ILE A 48 -2.37 12.41 -30.58
C ILE A 48 -3.01 13.08 -31.80
N VAL A 49 -2.20 13.78 -32.59
CA VAL A 49 -2.59 14.35 -33.87
C VAL A 49 -2.05 13.46 -34.96
N TRP A 50 -2.93 12.88 -35.74
CA TRP A 50 -2.58 12.01 -36.85
C TRP A 50 -2.27 12.83 -38.12
N LYS A 51 -1.40 12.34 -38.99
CA LYS A 51 -1.06 13.03 -40.25
C LYS A 51 -2.26 13.20 -41.18
N GLY A 52 -3.32 12.45 -41.00
CA GLY A 52 -4.60 12.61 -41.69
C GLY A 52 -5.47 13.76 -41.18
N GLY A 53 -5.03 14.46 -40.13
CA GLY A 53 -5.78 15.57 -39.50
C GLY A 53 -6.66 15.17 -38.32
N ASP A 54 -6.95 13.90 -38.16
CA ASP A 54 -7.71 13.39 -37.02
C ASP A 54 -6.97 13.51 -35.69
N THR A 55 -7.72 13.53 -34.60
CA THR A 55 -7.12 13.59 -33.25
C THR A 55 -7.72 12.55 -32.34
N THR A 56 -6.85 11.91 -31.53
CA THR A 56 -7.25 11.00 -30.47
C THR A 56 -6.80 11.57 -29.13
N THR A 57 -7.69 11.61 -28.15
CA THR A 57 -7.36 12.08 -26.79
C THR A 57 -7.47 10.92 -25.82
N VAL A 58 -6.42 10.72 -25.00
CA VAL A 58 -6.34 9.66 -24.00
C VAL A 58 -5.85 10.25 -22.70
N ASP A 59 -6.54 9.97 -21.61
CA ASP A 59 -6.06 10.30 -20.26
C ASP A 59 -5.24 9.13 -19.73
N LEU A 60 -3.98 9.40 -19.37
CA LEU A 60 -3.04 8.39 -18.92
C LEU A 60 -2.69 8.61 -17.44
N PRO A 61 -2.82 7.59 -16.59
CA PRO A 61 -2.34 7.67 -15.22
C PRO A 61 -0.81 7.72 -15.20
N ILE A 62 -0.26 8.59 -14.36
CA ILE A 62 1.19 8.67 -14.13
C ILE A 62 1.54 8.27 -12.70
N PRO A 63 2.72 7.67 -12.48
CA PRO A 63 3.21 7.37 -11.14
C PRO A 63 3.32 8.63 -10.27
N VAL A 64 3.02 8.49 -8.98
CA VAL A 64 3.15 9.54 -7.97
C VAL A 64 3.92 9.02 -6.75
N GLY A 65 4.51 9.92 -5.96
CA GLY A 65 5.37 9.56 -4.84
C GLY A 65 4.64 8.96 -3.64
N SER A 66 3.37 9.33 -3.45
CA SER A 66 2.60 8.92 -2.28
C SER A 66 1.14 8.65 -2.60
N LEU A 67 0.47 7.91 -1.70
CA LEU A 67 -0.95 7.62 -1.83
C LEU A 67 -1.81 8.89 -1.79
N ALA A 68 -1.42 9.89 -0.99
CA ALA A 68 -2.15 11.15 -0.87
C ALA A 68 -2.15 11.99 -2.16
N GLU A 69 -1.27 11.67 -3.09
CA GLU A 69 -1.18 12.34 -4.39
C GLU A 69 -2.11 11.74 -5.45
N LEU A 70 -2.72 10.60 -5.16
CA LEU A 70 -3.76 10.03 -6.03
C LEU A 70 -5.06 10.82 -5.90
N THR A 71 -5.67 11.14 -7.01
CA THR A 71 -6.97 11.86 -7.06
C THR A 71 -8.06 11.14 -6.26
N GLN A 72 -8.07 9.81 -6.30
CA GLN A 72 -9.05 8.96 -5.62
C GLN A 72 -8.57 8.44 -4.24
N ALA A 73 -7.56 9.08 -3.62
CA ALA A 73 -6.96 8.57 -2.38
C ALA A 73 -7.95 8.39 -1.22
N CYS A 74 -8.85 9.36 -1.02
CA CYS A 74 -9.84 9.31 0.06
C CYS A 74 -10.87 8.20 -0.17
N GLU A 75 -11.37 8.10 -1.38
CA GLU A 75 -12.35 7.06 -1.77
C GLU A 75 -11.74 5.67 -1.66
N LEU A 76 -10.52 5.49 -2.18
CA LEU A 76 -9.77 4.24 -2.05
C LEU A 76 -9.62 3.79 -0.59
N LYS A 77 -9.27 4.70 0.32
CA LYS A 77 -9.16 4.39 1.76
C LYS A 77 -10.51 3.91 2.32
N THR A 78 -11.58 4.63 2.04
CA THR A 78 -12.93 4.28 2.50
C THR A 78 -13.34 2.89 1.98
N ARG A 79 -13.10 2.61 0.71
CA ARG A 79 -13.41 1.32 0.10
C ARG A 79 -12.62 0.16 0.72
N ILE A 80 -11.31 0.35 0.94
CA ILE A 80 -10.46 -0.66 1.59
C ILE A 80 -10.96 -0.95 3.00
N VAL A 81 -11.29 0.08 3.80
CA VAL A 81 -11.81 -0.09 5.15
C VAL A 81 -13.12 -0.86 5.14
N SER A 82 -14.06 -0.48 4.27
CA SER A 82 -15.36 -1.17 4.15
C SER A 82 -15.22 -2.64 3.79
N LEU A 83 -14.41 -2.97 2.77
CA LEU A 83 -14.17 -4.35 2.35
C LEU A 83 -13.43 -5.17 3.40
N SER A 84 -12.50 -4.53 4.14
CA SER A 84 -11.80 -5.18 5.24
C SER A 84 -12.73 -5.54 6.40
N HIS A 85 -13.70 -4.69 6.74
CA HIS A 85 -14.72 -5.00 7.75
C HIS A 85 -15.67 -6.13 7.31
N LEU A 86 -15.86 -6.32 6.01
CA LEU A 86 -16.61 -7.47 5.47
C LEU A 86 -15.79 -8.78 5.49
N GLY A 87 -14.52 -8.72 5.92
CA GLY A 87 -13.67 -9.90 6.10
C GLY A 87 -12.93 -10.35 4.83
N PHE A 88 -12.96 -9.57 3.75
CA PHE A 88 -12.16 -9.89 2.55
C PHE A 88 -10.67 -9.80 2.85
N ASN A 89 -9.88 -10.70 2.26
CA ASN A 89 -8.43 -10.68 2.39
C ASN A 89 -7.79 -9.60 1.50
N ASP A 90 -6.55 -9.21 1.83
CA ASP A 90 -5.84 -8.11 1.16
C ASP A 90 -5.66 -8.34 -0.35
N GLN A 91 -5.50 -9.60 -0.78
CA GLN A 91 -5.38 -9.97 -2.19
C GLN A 91 -6.69 -9.75 -2.94
N THR A 92 -7.80 -10.28 -2.41
CA THR A 92 -9.14 -10.14 -3.00
C THR A 92 -9.56 -8.67 -3.09
N ILE A 93 -9.29 -7.88 -2.05
CA ILE A 93 -9.55 -6.44 -2.05
C ILE A 93 -8.75 -5.74 -3.15
N ALA A 94 -7.46 -6.06 -3.27
CA ALA A 94 -6.60 -5.46 -4.29
C ALA A 94 -7.07 -5.78 -5.71
N GLU A 95 -7.44 -7.02 -5.98
CA GLU A 95 -7.95 -7.46 -7.29
C GLU A 95 -9.29 -6.80 -7.64
N GLN A 96 -10.22 -6.75 -6.66
CA GLN A 96 -11.52 -6.12 -6.86
C GLN A 96 -11.37 -4.63 -7.14
N LEU A 97 -10.63 -3.91 -6.31
CA LEU A 97 -10.45 -2.47 -6.47
C LEU A 97 -9.63 -2.11 -7.71
N THR A 98 -8.71 -2.99 -8.15
CA THR A 98 -8.03 -2.81 -9.43
C THR A 98 -9.02 -2.87 -10.60
N LYS A 99 -9.99 -3.79 -10.57
CA LYS A 99 -11.06 -3.87 -11.59
C LYS A 99 -11.99 -2.64 -11.55
N GLU A 100 -12.17 -2.04 -10.39
CA GLU A 100 -12.91 -0.79 -10.20
C GLU A 100 -12.10 0.46 -10.66
N GLY A 101 -10.84 0.29 -11.10
CA GLY A 101 -9.99 1.37 -11.62
C GLY A 101 -9.04 2.01 -10.59
N TYR A 102 -9.02 1.51 -9.36
CA TYR A 102 -8.07 1.98 -8.35
C TYR A 102 -6.68 1.40 -8.56
N ARG A 103 -5.65 2.15 -8.15
CA ARG A 103 -4.25 1.78 -8.32
C ARG A 103 -3.38 2.18 -7.12
N SER A 104 -2.19 1.62 -7.07
CA SER A 104 -1.14 2.08 -6.16
C SER A 104 -0.36 3.27 -6.76
N PRO A 105 0.32 4.08 -5.95
CA PRO A 105 1.03 5.27 -6.42
C PRO A 105 2.00 5.01 -7.58
N MET A 106 2.77 3.93 -7.50
CA MET A 106 3.82 3.59 -8.47
C MET A 106 3.46 2.42 -9.38
N SER A 107 2.23 1.87 -9.28
CA SER A 107 1.78 0.72 -10.06
C SER A 107 0.44 1.01 -10.72
N PRO A 108 0.18 0.50 -11.94
CA PRO A 108 -1.13 0.61 -12.60
C PRO A 108 -2.22 -0.22 -11.89
N THR A 109 -1.82 -1.13 -11.03
CA THR A 109 -2.73 -1.97 -10.24
C THR A 109 -2.62 -1.64 -8.75
N LEU A 110 -3.67 -1.92 -7.99
CA LEU A 110 -3.62 -1.82 -6.55
C LEU A 110 -2.87 -3.02 -5.97
N LEU A 111 -1.83 -2.76 -5.19
CA LEU A 111 -1.01 -3.80 -4.58
C LEU A 111 -1.61 -4.27 -3.24
N PRO A 112 -1.61 -5.59 -2.95
CA PRO A 112 -2.05 -6.13 -1.66
C PRO A 112 -1.29 -5.54 -0.47
N SER A 113 -0.02 -5.17 -0.66
CA SER A 113 0.78 -4.50 0.36
C SER A 113 0.26 -3.10 0.72
N THR A 114 -0.30 -2.38 -0.27
CA THR A 114 -0.96 -1.07 -0.05
C THR A 114 -2.25 -1.27 0.75
N VAL A 115 -3.06 -2.26 0.40
CA VAL A 115 -4.28 -2.63 1.13
C VAL A 115 -3.94 -2.99 2.57
N LYS A 116 -2.99 -3.90 2.78
CA LYS A 116 -2.53 -4.32 4.10
C LYS A 116 -2.08 -3.14 4.96
N ARG A 117 -1.27 -2.23 4.41
CA ARG A 117 -0.80 -1.05 5.11
C ARG A 117 -1.95 -0.17 5.57
N LEU A 118 -2.89 0.17 4.68
CA LEU A 118 -4.04 1.01 5.00
C LEU A 118 -4.96 0.35 6.03
N ARG A 119 -5.25 -0.93 5.88
CA ARG A 119 -6.06 -1.69 6.83
C ARG A 119 -5.43 -1.67 8.24
N LEU A 120 -4.11 -1.86 8.34
CA LEU A 120 -3.39 -1.83 9.61
C LEU A 120 -3.31 -0.41 10.21
N GLU A 121 -3.23 0.63 9.37
CA GLU A 121 -3.33 2.04 9.82
C GLU A 121 -4.67 2.32 10.50
N HIS A 122 -5.74 1.64 10.06
CA HIS A 122 -7.08 1.72 10.65
C HIS A 122 -7.35 0.67 11.75
N GLY A 123 -6.33 -0.07 12.18
CA GLY A 123 -6.44 -1.06 13.25
C GLY A 123 -7.24 -2.33 12.90
N ILE A 124 -7.57 -2.56 11.63
CA ILE A 124 -8.35 -3.72 11.18
C ILE A 124 -7.44 -4.91 10.99
N MET A 125 -7.70 -6.00 11.71
CA MET A 125 -6.97 -7.26 11.63
C MET A 125 -7.83 -8.36 11.00
N LEU A 126 -7.30 -9.04 9.98
CA LEU A 126 -7.99 -10.16 9.33
C LEU A 126 -7.70 -11.50 10.02
N LYS A 127 -6.44 -11.73 10.40
CA LYS A 127 -6.00 -12.94 11.10
C LYS A 127 -4.91 -12.58 12.10
N ARG A 128 -4.98 -13.22 13.28
CA ARG A 128 -4.03 -13.03 14.37
C ARG A 128 -2.58 -13.26 13.98
N SER A 129 -2.30 -14.25 13.12
CA SER A 129 -0.95 -14.63 12.70
C SER A 129 -0.38 -13.81 11.52
N GLN A 130 -1.22 -13.05 10.80
CA GLN A 130 -0.83 -12.41 9.53
C GLN A 130 -0.71 -10.90 9.58
N SER A 131 -1.29 -10.26 10.59
CA SER A 131 -1.29 -8.80 10.66
C SER A 131 -1.48 -8.31 12.08
N HIS A 132 -0.64 -7.36 12.45
CA HIS A 132 -0.74 -6.65 13.72
C HIS A 132 -0.91 -5.16 13.42
N PRO A 133 -1.84 -4.45 14.07
CA PRO A 133 -1.92 -3.01 13.96
C PRO A 133 -0.63 -2.40 14.51
N ARG A 134 -0.16 -1.33 13.87
CA ARG A 134 1.03 -0.62 14.33
C ARG A 134 0.83 0.09 15.66
N ARG A 135 -0.39 0.49 15.93
CA ARG A 135 -0.80 1.13 17.19
C ARG A 135 -2.14 0.56 17.63
N ILE A 136 -2.27 0.33 18.92
CA ILE A 136 -3.52 -0.07 19.56
C ILE A 136 -3.87 1.04 20.51
N PRO A 137 -5.02 1.71 20.37
CA PRO A 137 -5.41 2.81 21.26
C PRO A 137 -5.37 2.39 22.73
N GLY A 138 -4.73 3.19 23.56
CA GLY A 138 -4.60 2.93 25.01
C GLY A 138 -3.57 1.88 25.40
N TYR A 139 -2.81 1.34 24.43
CA TYR A 139 -1.81 0.32 24.71
C TYR A 139 -0.49 0.53 23.95
N LEU A 140 0.60 0.14 24.61
CA LEU A 140 1.94 0.02 24.04
C LEU A 140 2.25 -1.45 23.72
N THR A 141 2.82 -1.70 22.57
CA THR A 141 3.37 -3.02 22.20
C THR A 141 4.81 -3.17 22.69
N VAL A 142 5.30 -4.42 22.77
CA VAL A 142 6.71 -4.70 23.12
C VAL A 142 7.69 -3.89 22.24
N THR A 143 7.42 -3.78 20.94
CA THR A 143 8.28 -3.02 20.02
C THR A 143 8.26 -1.52 20.29
N GLN A 144 7.14 -0.96 20.70
CA GLN A 144 7.03 0.47 21.04
C GLN A 144 7.80 0.79 22.33
N ILE A 145 7.65 -0.04 23.37
CA ILE A 145 8.41 0.10 24.62
C ILE A 145 9.90 -0.08 24.37
N ALA A 146 10.30 -1.09 23.61
CA ALA A 146 11.70 -1.33 23.25
C ALA A 146 12.31 -0.14 22.52
N THR A 147 11.59 0.46 21.58
CA THR A 147 12.02 1.68 20.87
C THR A 147 12.12 2.88 21.81
N ALA A 148 11.10 3.11 22.65
CA ALA A 148 11.08 4.25 23.59
C ALA A 148 12.20 4.21 24.61
N LEU A 149 12.63 3.01 25.02
CA LEU A 149 13.69 2.81 26.01
C LEU A 149 15.05 2.44 25.41
N ASN A 150 15.16 2.45 24.08
CA ASN A 150 16.36 2.03 23.33
C ASN A 150 16.85 0.61 23.71
N LEU A 151 15.90 -0.34 23.78
CA LEU A 151 16.15 -1.74 24.14
C LEU A 151 15.93 -2.67 22.97
N SER A 152 16.50 -3.88 23.06
CA SER A 152 16.11 -4.98 22.20
C SER A 152 14.72 -5.50 22.60
N PRO A 153 13.77 -5.75 21.65
CA PRO A 153 12.53 -6.41 21.95
C PRO A 153 12.70 -7.79 22.63
N HIS A 154 13.78 -8.51 22.31
CA HIS A 154 14.13 -9.80 22.94
C HIS A 154 14.32 -9.67 24.45
N TRP A 155 14.91 -8.56 24.92
CA TRP A 155 15.08 -8.33 26.35
C TRP A 155 13.75 -8.32 27.11
N ILE A 156 12.68 -7.78 26.50
CA ILE A 156 11.32 -7.76 27.09
C ILE A 156 10.69 -9.15 27.01
N TYR A 157 10.79 -9.82 25.86
CA TYR A 157 10.26 -11.19 25.70
C TYR A 157 10.86 -12.18 26.67
N ASP A 158 12.18 -12.13 26.91
CA ASP A 158 12.87 -13.00 27.88
C ASP A 158 12.31 -12.80 29.28
N ARG A 159 12.00 -11.56 29.68
CA ARG A 159 11.43 -11.26 31.00
C ARG A 159 9.96 -11.62 31.14
N ILE A 160 9.23 -11.62 30.06
CA ILE A 160 7.86 -12.19 30.04
C ILE A 160 7.94 -13.72 30.19
N HIS A 161 8.84 -14.37 29.47
CA HIS A 161 8.97 -15.82 29.49
C HIS A 161 9.50 -16.36 30.83
N ASN A 162 10.38 -15.62 31.52
CA ASN A 162 10.90 -16.02 32.84
C ASN A 162 10.01 -15.56 34.00
N GLY A 163 8.87 -14.91 33.72
CA GLY A 163 7.91 -14.48 34.74
C GLY A 163 8.22 -13.18 35.47
N THR A 164 9.35 -12.49 35.14
CA THR A 164 9.68 -11.16 35.69
C THR A 164 8.62 -10.13 35.31
N ILE A 165 8.04 -10.26 34.11
CA ILE A 165 6.92 -9.45 33.62
C ILE A 165 5.73 -10.40 33.47
N PRO A 166 4.84 -10.53 34.46
CA PRO A 166 3.70 -11.45 34.42
C PRO A 166 2.63 -10.89 33.50
N MET A 167 2.73 -11.20 32.19
CA MET A 167 1.84 -10.70 31.18
C MET A 167 1.30 -11.84 30.32
N THR A 168 -0.01 -11.81 30.05
CA THR A 168 -0.67 -12.72 29.13
C THR A 168 -0.86 -12.05 27.76
N ARG A 169 -0.95 -12.85 26.72
CA ARG A 169 -1.26 -12.32 25.39
C ARG A 169 -2.71 -11.87 25.33
N HIS A 170 -2.93 -10.71 24.73
CA HIS A 170 -4.26 -10.20 24.46
C HIS A 170 -5.02 -11.14 23.49
N GLU A 171 -6.21 -11.58 23.86
CA GLU A 171 -6.95 -12.64 23.14
C GLU A 171 -7.20 -12.31 21.66
N GLN A 172 -7.62 -11.09 21.37
CA GLN A 172 -7.96 -10.67 20.00
C GLN A 172 -6.73 -10.46 19.13
N THR A 173 -5.66 -9.85 19.67
CA THR A 173 -4.48 -9.46 18.88
C THR A 173 -3.35 -10.48 18.94
N GLY A 174 -3.27 -11.28 20.01
CA GLY A 174 -2.15 -12.20 20.26
C GLY A 174 -0.85 -11.51 20.69
N LEU A 175 -0.89 -10.20 20.89
CA LEU A 175 0.25 -9.41 21.33
C LEU A 175 0.30 -9.28 22.83
N TYR A 176 1.49 -9.03 23.38
CA TYR A 176 1.65 -8.51 24.73
C TYR A 176 1.40 -7.02 24.67
N LEU A 177 0.41 -6.53 25.42
CA LEU A 177 -0.04 -5.15 25.41
C LEU A 177 0.09 -4.57 26.82
N PHE A 178 0.74 -3.43 26.90
CA PHE A 178 0.98 -2.69 28.15
C PHE A 178 0.14 -1.41 28.12
N PRO A 179 -0.41 -0.93 29.25
CA PRO A 179 -1.13 0.33 29.28
C PRO A 179 -0.28 1.49 28.75
N ASP A 180 -0.87 2.35 27.93
CA ASP A 180 -0.19 3.55 27.39
C ASP A 180 -0.26 4.68 28.45
N GLU A 181 0.47 4.48 29.55
CA GLU A 181 0.57 5.40 30.68
C GLU A 181 2.03 5.77 30.93
N PRO A 182 2.32 6.97 31.45
CA PRO A 182 3.68 7.37 31.84
C PRO A 182 4.31 6.43 32.89
N SER A 183 3.48 5.86 33.76
CA SER A 183 3.86 4.87 34.77
C SER A 183 4.48 3.63 34.17
N THR A 184 3.98 3.17 33.00
CA THR A 184 4.48 1.96 32.32
C THR A 184 5.96 2.12 31.95
N LEU A 185 6.34 3.19 31.27
CA LEU A 185 7.73 3.42 30.88
C LEU A 185 8.65 3.60 32.10
N THR A 186 8.16 4.30 33.13
CA THR A 186 8.91 4.48 34.39
C THR A 186 9.18 3.14 35.08
N GLN A 187 8.21 2.24 35.15
CA GLN A 187 8.39 0.92 35.73
C GLN A 187 9.43 0.08 34.96
N PHE A 188 9.41 0.14 33.63
CA PHE A 188 10.44 -0.51 32.81
C PHE A 188 11.84 0.06 33.05
N GLN A 189 11.96 1.39 33.23
CA GLN A 189 13.23 2.04 33.57
C GLN A 189 13.75 1.59 34.96
N GLN A 190 12.86 1.49 35.95
CA GLN A 190 13.20 0.99 37.28
C GLN A 190 13.62 -0.48 37.27
N LEU A 191 12.95 -1.32 36.45
CA LEU A 191 13.35 -2.71 36.23
C LEU A 191 14.75 -2.80 35.59
N LEU A 192 15.06 -1.93 34.63
CA LEU A 192 16.38 -1.82 34.01
C LEU A 192 17.46 -1.42 35.02
N ALA A 193 17.14 -0.47 35.90
CA ALA A 193 18.02 -0.01 36.93
C ALA A 193 18.19 -0.99 38.12
N GLY A 194 17.48 -2.14 38.07
CA GLY A 194 17.51 -3.13 39.16
C GLY A 194 16.75 -2.69 40.42
N GLN A 195 15.98 -1.62 40.34
CA GLN A 195 15.21 -1.08 41.47
C GLN A 195 13.88 -1.88 41.69
N LEU A 196 13.39 -2.56 40.65
CA LEU A 196 12.25 -3.46 40.72
C LEU A 196 12.68 -4.86 40.29
N GLN A 197 12.11 -5.87 40.96
CA GLN A 197 12.34 -7.28 40.61
C GLN A 197 11.25 -7.82 39.67
N ASN A 198 10.04 -7.30 39.77
CA ASN A 198 8.90 -7.69 38.95
C ASN A 198 8.04 -6.47 38.60
N LEU A 199 7.42 -6.49 37.44
CA LEU A 199 6.42 -5.51 37.03
C LEU A 199 5.01 -6.05 37.26
N ARG A 200 4.06 -5.14 37.50
CA ARG A 200 2.62 -5.47 37.57
C ARG A 200 1.84 -4.38 36.84
N PHE A 201 0.97 -4.79 35.91
CA PHE A 201 0.11 -3.91 35.12
C PHE A 201 -1.35 -4.30 35.33
#